data_4ade224f5cb087128e54a4063f041c28
#
_entry.id   4ade224f5cb087128e54a4063f041c28
#
_cell.length_a   1.000
_cell.length_b   1.000
_cell.length_c   1.000
_cell.angle_alpha   90.00
_cell.angle_beta   90.00
_cell.angle_gamma   90.00
#
_symmetry.space_group_name_H-M   'P 1'
#
loop_
_entity.id
_entity.type
_entity.pdbx_description
1 polymer ?
#
loop_
_entity_poly.entity_id
_entity_poly.type
_entity_poly.pdbx_seq_one_letter_code
_entity_poly.pdbx_strand_id
1 'polypeptide(L)'
;MKSKVTHSITQNLINTKKVIVFDWDGTIFDSMAGKLKSFATVLPIYFSEMGCPINSDLVEDIYLRNSGKPRKEIILEVANEIDADLETHDIDEMSRRLFSFNRTALAEENLFPDAIRLLKGLVNSDLVLYISSSVPQDELDYFVSKALPKNFHLRFSGVFGSNYDFSKGPEHIERISIDSGVSLNKILVIGDDEADFTLSKQAGVDCILVDRNNCFFDKFPQNFVNNLDELCNLLNLTVLTH
;
A
#
# COMPACT_ATOMS: atom_id res chain seq x y z
N MET A 1 10.91 -6.95 -28.64
CA MET A 1 9.57 -6.81 -29.24
C MET A 1 8.42 -6.93 -28.24
N LYS A 2 8.51 -7.72 -27.16
CA LYS A 2 7.45 -7.86 -26.13
C LYS A 2 7.15 -6.57 -25.35
N SER A 3 8.15 -5.70 -25.08
CA SER A 3 7.96 -4.46 -24.30
C SER A 3 7.06 -3.40 -24.97
N LYS A 4 7.10 -3.28 -26.30
CA LYS A 4 6.29 -2.27 -27.02
C LYS A 4 4.78 -2.56 -27.00
N VAL A 5 4.37 -3.83 -26.97
CA VAL A 5 2.94 -4.20 -26.94
C VAL A 5 2.35 -3.97 -25.58
N THR A 6 3.10 -4.28 -24.52
CA THR A 6 2.69 -4.09 -23.12
C THR A 6 2.48 -2.59 -22.82
N HIS A 7 3.43 -1.74 -23.22
CA HIS A 7 3.33 -0.28 -23.06
C HIS A 7 2.10 0.33 -23.75
N SER A 8 1.74 -0.15 -24.96
CA SER A 8 0.60 0.43 -25.70
C SER A 8 -0.75 0.14 -25.03
N ILE A 9 -0.93 -1.05 -24.47
CA ILE A 9 -2.17 -1.43 -23.77
C ILE A 9 -2.31 -0.64 -22.47
N THR A 10 -1.24 -0.54 -21.70
CA THR A 10 -1.20 0.24 -20.47
C THR A 10 -1.45 1.74 -20.73
N GLN A 11 -0.91 2.30 -21.82
CA GLN A 11 -1.14 3.69 -22.21
C GLN A 11 -2.63 3.98 -22.49
N ASN A 12 -3.30 3.13 -23.24
CA ASN A 12 -4.73 3.30 -23.53
C ASN A 12 -5.59 3.22 -22.27
N LEU A 13 -5.23 2.34 -21.35
CA LEU A 13 -5.91 2.20 -20.07
C LEU A 13 -5.79 3.49 -19.24
N ILE A 14 -4.60 4.08 -19.19
CA ILE A 14 -4.32 5.27 -18.36
C ILE A 14 -5.01 6.52 -18.92
N ASN A 15 -5.05 6.72 -20.23
CA ASN A 15 -5.53 7.96 -20.87
C ASN A 15 -7.00 8.29 -20.56
N THR A 16 -7.79 7.33 -20.13
CA THR A 16 -9.22 7.52 -19.77
C THR A 16 -9.44 7.83 -18.31
N LYS A 17 -8.41 7.71 -17.47
CA LYS A 17 -8.53 7.83 -16.01
C LYS A 17 -8.65 9.29 -15.56
N LYS A 18 -9.40 9.47 -14.46
CA LYS A 18 -9.62 10.76 -13.82
C LYS A 18 -9.20 10.74 -12.34
N VAL A 19 -9.18 9.55 -11.74
CA VAL A 19 -8.79 9.33 -10.34
C VAL A 19 -7.66 8.33 -10.30
N ILE A 20 -6.61 8.62 -9.55
CA ILE A 20 -5.57 7.66 -9.17
C ILE A 20 -5.64 7.42 -7.68
N VAL A 21 -5.71 6.16 -7.31
CA VAL A 21 -5.68 5.69 -5.92
C VAL A 21 -4.34 4.97 -5.71
N PHE A 22 -3.52 5.52 -4.86
CA PHE A 22 -2.25 4.90 -4.52
C PHE A 22 -2.38 4.04 -3.27
N ASP A 23 -1.83 2.84 -3.30
CA ASP A 23 -1.41 2.19 -2.07
C ASP A 23 -0.25 2.98 -1.43
N TRP A 24 -0.04 2.76 -0.13
CA TRP A 24 0.96 3.50 0.65
C TRP A 24 2.28 2.72 0.77
N ASP A 25 2.24 1.57 1.44
CA ASP A 25 3.42 0.79 1.80
C ASP A 25 3.96 -0.03 0.61
N GLY A 26 5.26 0.08 0.31
CA GLY A 26 5.83 -0.60 -0.87
C GLY A 26 5.55 0.09 -2.19
N THR A 27 4.51 0.93 -2.26
CA THR A 27 4.15 1.69 -3.47
C THR A 27 4.74 3.11 -3.45
N ILE A 28 4.30 3.95 -2.50
CA ILE A 28 4.79 5.34 -2.33
C ILE A 28 5.86 5.40 -1.24
N PHE A 29 5.66 4.70 -0.13
CA PHE A 29 6.49 4.75 1.07
C PHE A 29 7.30 3.47 1.22
N ASP A 30 8.62 3.61 1.39
CA ASP A 30 9.56 2.50 1.52
C ASP A 30 9.60 2.01 2.96
N SER A 31 8.59 1.26 3.36
CA SER A 31 8.37 0.81 4.75
C SER A 31 8.56 -0.68 4.98
N MET A 32 8.74 -1.47 3.93
CA MET A 32 8.66 -2.93 4.02
C MET A 32 9.69 -3.54 4.98
N ALA A 33 10.94 -3.10 4.90
CA ALA A 33 12.01 -3.59 5.79
C ALA A 33 11.77 -3.20 7.26
N GLY A 34 11.33 -1.98 7.50
CA GLY A 34 11.01 -1.49 8.85
C GLY A 34 9.81 -2.22 9.45
N LYS A 35 8.76 -2.48 8.67
CA LYS A 35 7.60 -3.24 9.11
C LYS A 35 7.93 -4.71 9.41
N LEU A 36 8.67 -5.38 8.52
CA LEU A 36 9.14 -6.74 8.77
C LEU A 36 9.88 -6.82 10.11
N LYS A 37 10.84 -5.93 10.32
CA LYS A 37 11.57 -5.82 11.59
C LYS A 37 10.64 -5.60 12.79
N SER A 38 9.59 -4.79 12.63
CA SER A 38 8.63 -4.53 13.70
C SER A 38 7.89 -5.78 14.11
N PHE A 39 7.35 -6.53 13.17
CA PHE A 39 6.65 -7.78 13.44
C PHE A 39 7.59 -8.81 14.08
N ALA A 40 8.78 -9.01 13.50
CA ALA A 40 9.80 -9.94 13.99
C ALA A 40 10.37 -9.58 15.36
N THR A 41 10.19 -8.33 15.81
CA THR A 41 10.63 -7.89 17.14
C THR A 41 9.48 -7.93 18.15
N VAL A 42 8.34 -7.37 17.80
CA VAL A 42 7.24 -7.13 18.76
C VAL A 42 6.48 -8.41 19.07
N LEU A 43 6.12 -9.21 18.05
CA LEU A 43 5.27 -10.38 18.27
C LEU A 43 5.97 -11.46 19.09
N PRO A 44 7.27 -11.82 18.85
CA PRO A 44 7.95 -12.80 19.70
C PRO A 44 8.00 -12.40 21.17
N ILE A 45 8.19 -11.11 21.46
CA ILE A 45 8.19 -10.60 22.84
C ILE A 45 6.80 -10.79 23.45
N TYR A 46 5.74 -10.38 22.76
CA TYR A 46 4.38 -10.47 23.27
C TYR A 46 3.94 -11.91 23.50
N PHE A 47 4.14 -12.79 22.53
CA PHE A 47 3.81 -14.21 22.68
C PHE A 47 4.62 -14.90 23.77
N SER A 48 5.88 -14.51 23.99
CA SER A 48 6.68 -14.99 25.12
C SER A 48 6.10 -14.55 26.48
N GLU A 49 5.59 -13.31 26.59
CA GLU A 49 4.90 -12.80 27.78
C GLU A 49 3.61 -13.60 28.07
N MET A 50 2.93 -14.09 27.03
CA MET A 50 1.75 -14.96 27.14
C MET A 50 2.08 -16.43 27.45
N GLY A 51 3.36 -16.81 27.47
CA GLY A 51 3.79 -18.19 27.66
C GLY A 51 3.77 -19.05 26.39
N CYS A 52 3.61 -18.45 25.23
CA CYS A 52 3.57 -19.08 23.90
C CYS A 52 4.76 -18.60 23.05
N PRO A 53 6.02 -18.94 23.36
CA PRO A 53 7.19 -18.38 22.69
C PRO A 53 7.25 -18.78 21.21
N ILE A 54 7.51 -17.81 20.35
CA ILE A 54 7.73 -17.98 18.92
C ILE A 54 9.05 -17.33 18.52
N ASN A 55 9.74 -17.88 17.51
CA ASN A 55 10.97 -17.27 17.02
C ASN A 55 10.67 -16.18 15.96
N SER A 56 11.60 -15.24 15.82
CA SER A 56 11.50 -14.13 14.88
C SER A 56 11.44 -14.58 13.42
N ASP A 57 12.21 -15.61 13.04
CA ASP A 57 12.31 -16.09 11.66
C ASP A 57 10.96 -16.63 11.17
N LEU A 58 10.22 -17.33 12.04
CA LEU A 58 8.87 -17.80 11.70
C LEU A 58 7.89 -16.62 11.54
N VAL A 59 7.99 -15.60 12.38
CA VAL A 59 7.18 -14.38 12.24
C VAL A 59 7.50 -13.66 10.94
N GLU A 60 8.78 -13.57 10.55
CA GLU A 60 9.20 -12.99 9.28
C GLU A 60 8.60 -13.75 8.09
N ASP A 61 8.70 -15.08 8.09
CA ASP A 61 8.14 -15.94 7.04
C ASP A 61 6.61 -15.78 6.93
N ILE A 62 5.90 -15.71 8.06
CA ILE A 62 4.44 -15.49 8.07
C ILE A 62 4.11 -14.08 7.54
N TYR A 63 4.85 -13.06 7.97
CA TYR A 63 4.65 -11.70 7.50
C TYR A 63 4.83 -11.60 5.99
N LEU A 64 5.90 -12.16 5.44
CA LEU A 64 6.20 -12.11 4.01
C LEU A 64 5.14 -12.83 3.16
N ARG A 65 4.61 -13.96 3.65
CA ARG A 65 3.51 -14.69 2.97
C ARG A 65 2.17 -13.96 3.02
N ASN A 66 1.99 -13.04 3.96
CA ASN A 66 0.76 -12.31 4.21
C ASN A 66 0.90 -10.79 4.00
N SER A 67 1.95 -10.37 3.29
CA SER A 67 2.14 -8.96 2.92
C SER A 67 0.89 -8.41 2.21
N GLY A 68 0.56 -7.15 2.50
CA GLY A 68 -0.65 -6.50 1.98
C GLY A 68 -1.94 -6.76 2.77
N LYS A 69 -2.00 -7.82 3.60
CA LYS A 69 -3.15 -8.06 4.48
C LYS A 69 -3.23 -7.05 5.65
N PRO A 70 -4.43 -6.81 6.19
CA PRO A 70 -4.60 -6.06 7.42
C PRO A 70 -3.76 -6.64 8.57
N ARG A 71 -3.18 -5.77 9.39
CA ARG A 71 -2.34 -6.16 10.55
C ARG A 71 -2.96 -7.23 11.43
N LYS A 72 -4.25 -7.08 11.74
CA LYS A 72 -5.00 -8.04 12.56
C LYS A 72 -4.97 -9.46 11.98
N GLU A 73 -5.10 -9.58 10.67
CA GLU A 73 -5.08 -10.89 10.01
C GLU A 73 -3.68 -11.51 10.12
N ILE A 74 -2.61 -10.72 9.96
CA ILE A 74 -1.23 -11.22 10.12
C ILE A 74 -0.98 -11.68 11.56
N ILE A 75 -1.45 -10.93 12.57
CA ILE A 75 -1.36 -11.33 13.98
C ILE A 75 -2.08 -12.66 14.21
N LEU A 76 -3.28 -12.82 13.66
CA LEU A 76 -4.06 -14.07 13.79
C LEU A 76 -3.38 -15.24 13.08
N GLU A 77 -2.75 -15.03 11.92
CA GLU A 77 -1.97 -16.07 11.24
C GLU A 77 -0.77 -16.54 12.09
N VAL A 78 -0.09 -15.60 12.76
CA VAL A 78 1.00 -15.93 13.68
C VAL A 78 0.47 -16.73 14.89
N ALA A 79 -0.66 -16.34 15.47
CA ALA A 79 -1.28 -17.04 16.58
C ALA A 79 -1.71 -18.46 16.19
N ASN A 80 -2.35 -18.61 15.02
CA ASN A 80 -2.76 -19.91 14.50
C ASN A 80 -1.59 -20.87 14.29
N GLU A 81 -0.44 -20.37 13.84
CA GLU A 81 0.76 -21.21 13.60
C GLU A 81 1.31 -21.84 14.88
N ILE A 82 1.02 -21.26 16.05
CA ILE A 82 1.49 -21.72 17.34
C ILE A 82 0.36 -22.19 18.27
N ASP A 83 -0.84 -22.39 17.74
CA ASP A 83 -2.04 -22.77 18.50
C ASP A 83 -2.33 -21.84 19.71
N ALA A 84 -2.06 -20.53 19.57
CA ALA A 84 -2.32 -19.56 20.61
C ALA A 84 -3.72 -18.96 20.48
N ASP A 85 -4.49 -19.02 21.55
CA ASP A 85 -5.79 -18.33 21.63
C ASP A 85 -5.58 -16.86 21.97
N LEU A 86 -6.12 -15.98 21.11
CA LEU A 86 -6.09 -14.53 21.28
C LEU A 86 -7.50 -13.98 21.54
N GLU A 87 -7.60 -13.16 22.59
CA GLU A 87 -8.78 -12.31 22.76
C GLU A 87 -8.61 -10.99 21.99
N THR A 88 -9.71 -10.25 21.82
CA THR A 88 -9.68 -8.97 21.09
C THR A 88 -8.68 -7.98 21.69
N HIS A 89 -8.57 -7.95 23.03
CA HIS A 89 -7.64 -7.06 23.73
C HIS A 89 -6.17 -7.38 23.46
N ASP A 90 -5.81 -8.66 23.21
CA ASP A 90 -4.44 -9.05 22.86
C ASP A 90 -4.05 -8.49 21.50
N ILE A 91 -4.96 -8.59 20.52
CA ILE A 91 -4.77 -8.07 19.15
C ILE A 91 -4.60 -6.54 19.21
N ASP A 92 -5.42 -5.86 20.00
CA ASP A 92 -5.36 -4.41 20.16
C ASP A 92 -4.05 -3.98 20.83
N GLU A 93 -3.57 -4.73 21.84
CA GLU A 93 -2.29 -4.45 22.52
C GLU A 93 -1.11 -4.70 21.58
N MET A 94 -1.09 -5.83 20.85
CA MET A 94 -0.05 -6.10 19.85
C MET A 94 -0.04 -5.01 18.79
N SER A 95 -1.21 -4.58 18.30
CA SER A 95 -1.32 -3.50 17.32
C SER A 95 -0.76 -2.18 17.85
N ARG A 96 -1.04 -1.83 19.10
CA ARG A 96 -0.48 -0.62 19.74
C ARG A 96 1.05 -0.70 19.92
N ARG A 97 1.58 -1.86 20.30
CA ARG A 97 3.04 -2.07 20.43
C ARG A 97 3.72 -2.00 19.05
N LEU A 98 3.13 -2.60 18.02
CA LEU A 98 3.60 -2.51 16.65
C LEU A 98 3.63 -1.05 16.16
N PHE A 99 2.56 -0.28 16.40
CA PHE A 99 2.55 1.14 16.05
C PHE A 99 3.63 1.93 16.80
N SER A 100 3.77 1.71 18.10
CA SER A 100 4.81 2.36 18.90
C SER A 100 6.21 2.06 18.37
N PHE A 101 6.46 0.81 17.99
CA PHE A 101 7.74 0.40 17.41
C PHE A 101 7.95 1.01 16.02
N ASN A 102 6.92 0.99 15.17
CA ASN A 102 6.95 1.56 13.82
C ASN A 102 7.30 3.05 13.83
N ARG A 103 6.80 3.83 14.79
CA ARG A 103 7.15 5.24 14.93
C ARG A 103 8.65 5.50 15.05
N THR A 104 9.39 4.54 15.60
CA THR A 104 10.86 4.61 15.71
C THR A 104 11.53 3.90 14.52
N ALA A 105 11.07 2.69 14.18
CA ALA A 105 11.67 1.89 13.12
C ALA A 105 11.52 2.53 11.73
N LEU A 106 10.41 3.25 11.50
CA LEU A 106 10.14 3.94 10.23
C LEU A 106 10.45 5.45 10.29
N ALA A 107 11.09 5.94 11.36
CA ALA A 107 11.36 7.38 11.54
C ALA A 107 12.30 7.94 10.45
N GLU A 108 13.19 7.10 9.91
CA GLU A 108 14.15 7.45 8.87
C GLU A 108 13.72 6.96 7.47
N GLU A 109 12.62 6.23 7.38
CA GLU A 109 12.07 5.77 6.11
C GLU A 109 11.49 6.93 5.32
N ASN A 110 11.54 6.82 4.01
CA ASN A 110 11.19 7.90 3.11
C ASN A 110 10.26 7.43 1.99
N LEU A 111 9.74 8.38 1.24
CA LEU A 111 9.11 8.07 -0.02
C LEU A 111 10.14 7.48 -1.00
N PHE A 112 9.71 6.53 -1.80
CA PHE A 112 10.56 6.08 -2.91
C PHE A 112 10.96 7.26 -3.82
N PRO A 113 12.21 7.33 -4.30
CA PRO A 113 12.65 8.43 -5.16
C PRO A 113 11.81 8.62 -6.43
N ASP A 114 11.32 7.54 -7.03
CA ASP A 114 10.42 7.55 -8.18
C ASP A 114 9.00 8.02 -7.81
N ALA A 115 8.54 7.72 -6.58
CA ALA A 115 7.28 8.27 -6.06
C ALA A 115 7.36 9.80 -5.92
N ILE A 116 8.47 10.32 -5.41
CA ILE A 116 8.68 11.78 -5.32
C ILE A 116 8.61 12.43 -6.71
N ARG A 117 9.24 11.83 -7.72
CA ARG A 117 9.21 12.34 -9.10
C ARG A 117 7.80 12.30 -9.70
N LEU A 118 7.10 11.17 -9.52
CA LEU A 118 5.72 11.04 -9.95
C LEU A 118 4.82 12.11 -9.30
N LEU A 119 4.89 12.26 -7.99
CA LEU A 119 4.09 13.25 -7.25
C LEU A 119 4.38 14.68 -7.72
N LYS A 120 5.65 15.03 -7.99
CA LYS A 120 6.02 16.32 -8.58
C LYS A 120 5.34 16.52 -9.95
N GLY A 121 5.33 15.51 -10.81
CA GLY A 121 4.65 15.57 -12.12
C GLY A 121 3.13 15.71 -11.98
N LEU A 122 2.53 15.11 -10.96
CA LEU A 122 1.09 15.15 -10.71
C LEU A 122 0.59 16.46 -10.08
N VAL A 123 1.46 17.31 -9.54
CA VAL A 123 1.06 18.56 -8.85
C VAL A 123 0.15 19.43 -9.72
N ASN A 124 0.45 19.53 -11.00
CA ASN A 124 -0.28 20.38 -11.95
C ASN A 124 -1.21 19.58 -12.88
N SER A 125 -1.46 18.32 -12.60
CA SER A 125 -2.37 17.50 -13.40
C SER A 125 -3.82 17.71 -12.96
N ASP A 126 -4.78 17.42 -13.86
CA ASP A 126 -6.22 17.43 -13.54
C ASP A 126 -6.68 16.12 -12.86
N LEU A 127 -5.75 15.20 -12.57
CA LEU A 127 -6.06 13.93 -11.92
C LEU A 127 -6.39 14.15 -10.44
N VAL A 128 -7.43 13.53 -9.95
CA VAL A 128 -7.78 13.50 -8.53
C VAL A 128 -7.00 12.36 -7.86
N LEU A 129 -6.35 12.64 -6.73
CA LEU A 129 -5.46 11.69 -6.08
C LEU A 129 -6.01 11.26 -4.73
N TYR A 130 -5.91 9.96 -4.45
CA TYR A 130 -6.24 9.36 -3.15
C TYR A 130 -5.13 8.42 -2.69
N ILE A 131 -5.04 8.21 -1.39
CA ILE A 131 -4.28 7.11 -0.77
C ILE A 131 -5.30 6.13 -0.19
N SER A 132 -5.06 4.84 -0.39
CA SER A 132 -5.85 3.73 0.17
C SER A 132 -4.90 2.67 0.72
N SER A 133 -4.93 2.44 2.02
CA SER A 133 -4.00 1.53 2.71
C SER A 133 -4.71 0.60 3.68
N SER A 134 -4.15 -0.60 3.90
CA SER A 134 -4.57 -1.53 4.95
C SER A 134 -4.10 -1.13 6.35
N VAL A 135 -3.25 -0.12 6.45
CA VAL A 135 -2.77 0.44 7.73
C VAL A 135 -3.93 1.08 8.50
N PRO A 136 -4.01 0.96 9.83
CA PRO A 136 -4.97 1.70 10.63
C PRO A 136 -4.94 3.21 10.35
N GLN A 137 -6.12 3.85 10.34
CA GLN A 137 -6.26 5.25 9.89
C GLN A 137 -5.36 6.23 10.64
N ASP A 138 -5.29 6.14 11.98
CA ASP A 138 -4.48 7.03 12.82
C ASP A 138 -2.97 6.85 12.57
N GLU A 139 -2.53 5.63 12.30
CA GLU A 139 -1.15 5.33 11.93
C GLU A 139 -0.82 5.85 10.53
N LEU A 140 -1.71 5.64 9.57
CA LEU A 140 -1.55 6.16 8.21
C LEU A 140 -1.46 7.69 8.22
N ASP A 141 -2.35 8.38 8.94
CA ASP A 141 -2.34 9.83 9.07
C ASP A 141 -1.02 10.34 9.66
N TYR A 142 -0.49 9.62 10.68
CA TYR A 142 0.80 9.94 11.26
C TYR A 142 1.92 9.86 10.21
N PHE A 143 2.05 8.73 9.49
CA PHE A 143 3.15 8.55 8.53
C PHE A 143 2.99 9.45 7.30
N VAL A 144 1.80 9.59 6.76
CA VAL A 144 1.51 10.51 5.63
C VAL A 144 1.90 11.94 5.99
N SER A 145 1.53 12.41 7.20
CA SER A 145 1.88 13.76 7.67
C SER A 145 3.39 13.98 7.85
N LYS A 146 4.14 12.91 8.13
CA LYS A 146 5.61 12.97 8.33
C LYS A 146 6.37 12.85 7.02
N ALA A 147 5.98 11.89 6.18
CA ALA A 147 6.73 11.55 4.96
C ALA A 147 6.39 12.46 3.78
N LEU A 148 5.11 12.91 3.65
CA LEU A 148 4.72 13.76 2.54
C LEU A 148 5.04 15.23 2.83
N PRO A 149 5.80 15.92 1.96
CA PRO A 149 5.88 17.36 1.97
C PRO A 149 4.49 18.00 1.90
N LYS A 150 4.29 19.12 2.59
CA LYS A 150 2.98 19.75 2.75
C LYS A 150 2.26 20.02 1.42
N ASN A 151 2.98 20.43 0.39
CA ASN A 151 2.43 20.66 -0.95
C ASN A 151 1.91 19.38 -1.63
N PHE A 152 2.50 18.21 -1.35
CA PHE A 152 2.00 16.93 -1.84
C PHE A 152 0.83 16.41 -1.02
N HIS A 153 0.89 16.58 0.31
CA HIS A 153 -0.23 16.20 1.17
C HIS A 153 -1.52 16.90 0.75
N LEU A 154 -1.48 18.20 0.49
CA LEU A 154 -2.64 19.00 0.03
C LEU A 154 -3.15 18.60 -1.37
N ARG A 155 -2.41 17.79 -2.10
CA ARG A 155 -2.79 17.32 -3.44
C ARG A 155 -3.69 16.08 -3.39
N PHE A 156 -3.68 15.35 -2.28
CA PHE A 156 -4.58 14.23 -2.09
C PHE A 156 -5.95 14.69 -1.60
N SER A 157 -6.99 14.27 -2.33
CA SER A 157 -8.40 14.56 -1.97
C SER A 157 -8.89 13.72 -0.79
N GLY A 158 -8.22 12.60 -0.50
CA GLY A 158 -8.49 11.77 0.67
C GLY A 158 -7.34 10.79 0.93
N VAL A 159 -7.21 10.43 2.20
CA VAL A 159 -6.26 9.45 2.72
C VAL A 159 -7.07 8.45 3.54
N PHE A 160 -7.20 7.23 3.05
CA PHE A 160 -8.03 6.19 3.64
C PHE A 160 -7.17 5.04 4.18
N GLY A 161 -7.16 4.92 5.49
CA GLY A 161 -6.65 3.77 6.23
C GLY A 161 -7.77 2.81 6.62
N SER A 162 -7.42 1.68 7.17
CA SER A 162 -8.38 0.67 7.58
C SER A 162 -8.82 0.86 9.04
N ASN A 163 -10.08 0.52 9.32
CA ASN A 163 -10.64 0.37 10.66
C ASN A 163 -11.67 -0.78 10.65
N TYR A 164 -12.43 -0.96 11.74
CA TYR A 164 -13.34 -2.11 11.89
C TYR A 164 -14.43 -2.21 10.83
N ASP A 165 -14.98 -1.07 10.38
CA ASP A 165 -16.15 -1.00 9.50
C ASP A 165 -15.79 -0.39 8.12
N PHE A 166 -14.53 -0.13 7.87
CA PHE A 166 -14.08 0.52 6.64
C PHE A 166 -12.64 0.09 6.34
N SER A 167 -12.47 -0.78 5.35
CA SER A 167 -11.19 -1.40 5.03
C SER A 167 -10.78 -1.21 3.58
N LYS A 168 -9.46 -1.34 3.34
CA LYS A 168 -8.89 -1.29 1.99
C LYS A 168 -9.58 -2.32 1.09
N GLY A 169 -10.06 -1.87 -0.07
CA GLY A 169 -10.74 -2.70 -1.04
C GLY A 169 -11.98 -2.03 -1.64
N PRO A 170 -13.07 -2.79 -1.92
CA PRO A 170 -14.29 -2.25 -2.51
C PRO A 170 -14.86 -1.06 -1.76
N GLU A 171 -14.85 -1.07 -0.42
CA GLU A 171 -15.40 0.01 0.43
C GLU A 171 -14.66 1.33 0.21
N HIS A 172 -13.32 1.32 0.19
CA HIS A 172 -12.54 2.51 -0.12
C HIS A 172 -12.82 3.02 -1.54
N ILE A 173 -12.92 2.12 -2.52
CA ILE A 173 -13.16 2.49 -3.93
C ILE A 173 -14.56 3.06 -4.11
N GLU A 174 -15.57 2.47 -3.47
CA GLU A 174 -16.95 3.00 -3.50
C GLU A 174 -16.99 4.42 -2.90
N ARG A 175 -16.36 4.61 -1.75
CA ARG A 175 -16.24 5.92 -1.11
C ARG A 175 -15.54 6.94 -2.01
N ILE A 176 -14.42 6.57 -2.65
CA ILE A 176 -13.69 7.40 -3.59
C ILE A 176 -14.55 7.77 -4.80
N SER A 177 -15.32 6.82 -5.35
CA SER A 177 -16.23 7.07 -6.47
C SER A 177 -17.32 8.09 -6.09
N ILE A 178 -17.89 7.98 -4.90
CA ILE A 178 -18.89 8.92 -4.38
C ILE A 178 -18.27 10.31 -4.15
N ASP A 179 -17.15 10.39 -3.43
CA ASP A 179 -16.52 11.66 -3.05
C ASP A 179 -16.00 12.43 -4.26
N SER A 180 -15.46 11.73 -5.26
CA SER A 180 -14.96 12.35 -6.49
C SER A 180 -16.03 12.62 -7.54
N GLY A 181 -17.21 11.99 -7.44
CA GLY A 181 -18.24 12.00 -8.49
C GLY A 181 -17.82 11.27 -9.77
N VAL A 182 -16.81 10.40 -9.71
CA VAL A 182 -16.21 9.75 -10.87
C VAL A 182 -16.61 8.27 -10.91
N SER A 183 -17.06 7.78 -12.06
CA SER A 183 -17.45 6.37 -12.26
C SER A 183 -16.25 5.42 -12.15
N LEU A 184 -16.48 4.20 -11.68
CA LEU A 184 -15.47 3.18 -11.39
C LEU A 184 -14.48 2.93 -12.54
N ASN A 185 -14.95 2.89 -13.79
CA ASN A 185 -14.13 2.69 -14.98
C ASN A 185 -13.10 3.81 -15.23
N LYS A 186 -13.22 4.95 -14.55
CA LYS A 186 -12.28 6.08 -14.61
C LYS A 186 -11.37 6.16 -13.40
N ILE A 187 -11.43 5.19 -12.49
CA ILE A 187 -10.54 5.04 -11.36
C ILE A 187 -9.41 4.09 -11.74
N LEU A 188 -8.21 4.37 -11.29
CA LEU A 188 -7.02 3.54 -11.44
C LEU A 188 -6.37 3.36 -10.08
N VAL A 189 -6.17 2.11 -9.68
CA VAL A 189 -5.39 1.76 -8.48
C VAL A 189 -3.95 1.51 -8.89
N ILE A 190 -3.02 2.02 -8.10
CA ILE A 190 -1.57 1.77 -8.18
C ILE A 190 -1.15 1.13 -6.87
N GLY A 191 -0.63 -0.08 -6.92
CA GLY A 191 -0.16 -0.83 -5.76
C GLY A 191 1.07 -1.67 -6.09
N ASP A 192 1.63 -2.37 -5.12
CA ASP A 192 2.83 -3.20 -5.28
C ASP A 192 2.60 -4.67 -4.91
N ASP A 193 1.37 -5.04 -4.51
CA ASP A 193 1.03 -6.39 -4.07
C ASP A 193 -0.10 -7.01 -4.93
N GLU A 194 -0.12 -8.35 -5.02
CA GLU A 194 -1.21 -9.09 -5.69
C GLU A 194 -2.58 -8.83 -5.03
N ALA A 195 -2.59 -8.48 -3.74
CA ALA A 195 -3.81 -8.10 -3.05
C ALA A 195 -4.43 -6.84 -3.67
N ASP A 196 -3.62 -5.84 -4.07
CA ASP A 196 -4.10 -4.63 -4.75
C ASP A 196 -4.83 -4.96 -6.05
N PHE A 197 -4.27 -5.87 -6.83
CA PHE A 197 -4.91 -6.34 -8.06
C PHE A 197 -6.23 -7.06 -7.79
N THR A 198 -6.23 -7.94 -6.79
CA THR A 198 -7.42 -8.72 -6.41
C THR A 198 -8.53 -7.82 -5.91
N LEU A 199 -8.23 -6.90 -4.99
CA LEU A 199 -9.19 -5.95 -4.42
C LEU A 199 -9.73 -4.99 -5.49
N SER A 200 -8.87 -4.54 -6.41
CA SER A 200 -9.29 -3.69 -7.54
C SER A 200 -10.26 -4.41 -8.46
N LYS A 201 -10.00 -5.69 -8.75
CA LYS A 201 -10.93 -6.52 -9.53
C LYS A 201 -12.29 -6.70 -8.84
N GLN A 202 -12.28 -6.93 -7.53
CA GLN A 202 -13.51 -7.04 -6.73
C GLN A 202 -14.31 -5.72 -6.75
N ALA A 203 -13.61 -4.59 -6.72
CA ALA A 203 -14.21 -3.25 -6.79
C ALA A 203 -14.63 -2.83 -8.22
N GLY A 204 -14.29 -3.60 -9.26
CA GLY A 204 -14.61 -3.27 -10.65
C GLY A 204 -13.79 -2.11 -11.23
N VAL A 205 -12.57 -1.89 -10.75
CA VAL A 205 -11.65 -0.85 -11.22
C VAL A 205 -10.38 -1.44 -11.82
N ASP A 206 -9.66 -0.65 -12.60
CA ASP A 206 -8.37 -1.04 -13.17
C ASP A 206 -7.24 -0.89 -12.14
N CYS A 207 -6.23 -1.75 -12.26
CA CYS A 207 -5.04 -1.74 -11.41
C CYS A 207 -3.78 -1.84 -12.25
N ILE A 208 -2.74 -1.09 -11.82
CA ILE A 208 -1.37 -1.25 -12.28
C ILE A 208 -0.50 -1.57 -11.06
N LEU A 209 0.26 -2.65 -11.15
CA LEU A 209 1.21 -3.06 -10.13
C LEU A 209 2.59 -2.44 -10.37
N VAL A 210 3.26 -2.03 -9.32
CA VAL A 210 4.65 -1.56 -9.33
C VAL A 210 5.56 -2.75 -9.00
N ASP A 211 6.13 -3.38 -10.02
CA ASP A 211 6.92 -4.60 -9.90
C ASP A 211 8.40 -4.32 -9.61
N ARG A 212 8.71 -3.83 -8.43
CA ARG A 212 10.08 -3.50 -8.02
C ARG A 212 11.00 -4.73 -7.95
N ASN A 213 10.42 -5.93 -7.81
CA ASN A 213 11.13 -7.18 -7.59
C ASN A 213 11.09 -8.15 -8.78
N ASN A 214 10.51 -7.74 -9.92
CA ASN A 214 10.32 -8.55 -11.14
C ASN A 214 9.53 -9.85 -10.89
N CYS A 215 8.49 -9.79 -10.05
CA CYS A 215 7.66 -10.93 -9.66
C CYS A 215 6.39 -11.10 -10.51
N PHE A 216 5.94 -10.04 -11.20
CA PHE A 216 4.60 -9.99 -11.78
C PHE A 216 4.52 -10.26 -13.27
N PHE A 217 5.65 -10.29 -13.97
CA PHE A 217 5.68 -10.44 -15.43
C PHE A 217 4.87 -11.63 -15.95
N ASP A 218 5.02 -12.79 -15.33
CA ASP A 218 4.32 -14.01 -15.75
C ASP A 218 2.85 -14.05 -15.31
N LYS A 219 2.52 -13.41 -14.19
CA LYS A 219 1.18 -13.39 -13.60
C LYS A 219 0.28 -12.30 -14.19
N PHE A 220 0.82 -11.10 -14.40
CA PHE A 220 0.08 -9.90 -14.80
C PHE A 220 0.75 -9.16 -15.97
N PRO A 221 0.96 -9.81 -17.13
CA PRO A 221 1.85 -9.31 -18.19
C PRO A 221 1.42 -7.98 -18.84
N GLN A 222 0.24 -7.48 -18.54
CA GLN A 222 -0.31 -6.24 -19.11
C GLN A 222 -0.63 -5.16 -18.05
N ASN A 223 -0.44 -5.48 -16.76
CA ASN A 223 -0.93 -4.66 -15.66
C ASN A 223 0.19 -4.27 -14.68
N PHE A 224 1.43 -4.15 -15.13
CA PHE A 224 2.52 -3.72 -14.26
C PHE A 224 3.47 -2.72 -14.92
N VAL A 225 4.16 -1.96 -14.07
CA VAL A 225 5.32 -1.14 -14.39
C VAL A 225 6.47 -1.54 -13.46
N ASN A 226 7.72 -1.39 -13.90
CA ASN A 226 8.86 -1.77 -13.06
C ASN A 226 9.13 -0.73 -11.94
N ASN A 227 8.69 0.49 -12.13
CA ASN A 227 8.81 1.59 -11.18
C ASN A 227 7.83 2.71 -11.53
N LEU A 228 7.70 3.70 -10.64
CA LEU A 228 6.79 4.83 -10.85
C LEU A 228 7.29 5.86 -11.90
N ASP A 229 8.56 5.82 -12.31
CA ASP A 229 9.03 6.63 -13.44
C ASP A 229 8.42 6.15 -14.77
N GLU A 230 8.22 4.84 -14.93
CA GLU A 230 7.48 4.31 -16.09
C GLU A 230 6.03 4.81 -16.10
N LEU A 231 5.38 4.88 -14.94
CA LEU A 231 4.05 5.45 -14.83
C LEU A 231 4.03 6.95 -15.15
N CYS A 232 5.04 7.71 -14.72
CA CYS A 232 5.24 9.11 -15.14
C CYS A 232 5.23 9.26 -16.67
N ASN A 233 5.99 8.42 -17.36
CA ASN A 233 6.09 8.43 -18.81
C ASN A 233 4.74 8.08 -19.47
N LEU A 234 4.03 7.09 -18.94
CA LEU A 234 2.72 6.68 -19.42
C LEU A 234 1.65 7.77 -19.23
N LEU A 235 1.73 8.53 -18.15
CA LEU A 235 0.86 9.68 -17.89
C LEU A 235 1.26 10.95 -18.66
N ASN A 236 2.33 10.92 -19.45
CA ASN A 236 2.92 12.07 -20.15
C ASN A 236 3.21 13.25 -19.21
N LEU A 237 3.61 12.98 -17.99
CA LEU A 237 3.94 13.99 -17.00
C LEU A 237 5.33 14.58 -17.27
N THR A 238 5.43 15.90 -17.26
CA THR A 238 6.74 16.57 -17.34
C THR A 238 7.33 16.64 -15.95
N VAL A 239 8.35 15.84 -15.68
CA VAL A 239 9.14 15.94 -14.45
C VAL A 239 10.20 17.02 -14.66
N LEU A 240 10.03 18.16 -14.02
CA LEU A 240 11.09 19.17 -13.99
C LEU A 240 12.27 18.62 -13.16
N THR A 241 13.35 18.29 -13.86
CA THR A 241 14.62 17.95 -13.23
C THR A 241 15.25 19.23 -12.69
N HIS A 242 15.13 19.46 -11.40
CA HIS A 242 15.91 20.46 -10.66
C HIS A 242 16.86 19.77 -9.70
#